data_12482fe1978a5bb6c62b376f200fc854
#
_entry.id   12482fe1978a5bb6c62b376f200fc854
#
_cell.length_a   1.000
_cell.length_b   1.000
_cell.length_c   1.000
_cell.angle_alpha   90.00
_cell.angle_beta   90.00
_cell.angle_gamma   90.00
#
_symmetry.space_group_name_H-M   'P 1'
#
loop_
_entity.id
_entity.type
_entity.pdbx_description
1 polymer ?
#
loop_
_entity_poly.entity_id
_entity_poly.type
_entity_poly.pdbx_seq_one_letter_code
_entity_poly.pdbx_strand_id
1 'polypeptide(L)'
;MIASEENSAAYANTIIHQLWAHDCMGFMWWCGFEQSHLTHTPYAWDAVERELGLFHADYTPKPVVETMSDFVEFTKSFGRKLPARIVDAVCILTADNDTWLAAFGSFILAKQAGLDIEFCYVGDEIPEAKAYILPSFGHTHLARSVSYELMERVKKGAALYVSIGNALMSPFKELFGLEPQCHYQPTKADTLTVGGTEFQLWPSYKIPYKSVGAKPIACDDAGTPVFAENKLGEGTVYFLTYPIEDMAGNNAGINSGERMVPLYKFYEAMPLLRNPEKKIAKDNPHVSITEHIDGDKRIVVAINCVPRESEVTLHADGLQLAGIIKNQGAEISADGNAVKLVMQPNSAVVLELT
;
A
#
# COMPACT_ATOMS: atom_id res chain seq x y z
N MET A 1 -8.04 -19.27 -14.67
CA MET A 1 -7.57 -18.65 -15.94
C MET A 1 -6.09 -18.42 -15.78
N ILE A 2 -5.30 -19.01 -16.63
CA ILE A 2 -3.84 -18.84 -16.61
C ILE A 2 -3.55 -17.54 -17.38
N ALA A 3 -2.69 -16.71 -16.85
CA ALA A 3 -2.25 -15.49 -17.53
C ALA A 3 -1.42 -15.88 -18.76
N SER A 4 -1.38 -15.02 -19.80
CA SER A 4 -0.43 -15.22 -20.89
C SER A 4 1.00 -15.16 -20.35
N GLU A 5 1.96 -15.73 -21.09
CA GLU A 5 3.37 -15.74 -20.68
C GLU A 5 3.94 -14.34 -20.57
N GLU A 6 3.50 -13.42 -21.43
CA GLU A 6 3.88 -12.01 -21.41
C GLU A 6 3.32 -11.32 -20.15
N ASN A 7 2.07 -11.62 -19.75
CA ASN A 7 1.50 -11.10 -18.52
C ASN A 7 2.23 -11.65 -17.28
N SER A 8 2.66 -12.91 -17.34
CA SER A 8 3.46 -13.51 -16.26
C SER A 8 4.83 -12.83 -16.14
N ALA A 9 5.48 -12.52 -17.26
CA ALA A 9 6.73 -11.77 -17.29
C ALA A 9 6.56 -10.33 -16.77
N ALA A 10 5.52 -9.64 -17.21
CA ALA A 10 5.19 -8.29 -16.74
C ALA A 10 4.90 -8.25 -15.23
N TYR A 11 4.11 -9.22 -14.73
CA TYR A 11 3.87 -9.39 -13.30
C TYR A 11 5.17 -9.64 -12.53
N ALA A 12 6.01 -10.57 -13.01
CA ALA A 12 7.30 -10.87 -12.41
C ALA A 12 8.17 -9.61 -12.33
N ASN A 13 8.25 -8.82 -13.42
CA ASN A 13 9.01 -7.58 -13.43
C ASN A 13 8.57 -6.60 -12.34
N THR A 14 7.26 -6.39 -12.21
CA THR A 14 6.70 -5.51 -11.16
C THR A 14 7.05 -6.05 -9.77
N ILE A 15 6.81 -7.34 -9.51
CA ILE A 15 6.96 -7.94 -8.18
C ILE A 15 8.42 -8.00 -7.74
N ILE A 16 9.35 -8.41 -8.60
CA ILE A 16 10.77 -8.52 -8.22
C ILE A 16 11.37 -7.16 -7.88
N HIS A 17 10.99 -6.08 -8.59
CA HIS A 17 11.42 -4.73 -8.26
C HIS A 17 10.77 -4.23 -6.96
N GLN A 18 9.48 -4.55 -6.70
CA GLN A 18 8.82 -4.25 -5.43
C GLN A 18 9.52 -4.97 -4.27
N LEU A 19 9.77 -6.27 -4.38
CA LEU A 19 10.43 -7.05 -3.35
C LEU A 19 11.83 -6.50 -3.04
N TRP A 20 12.61 -6.19 -4.08
CA TRP A 20 13.93 -5.59 -3.92
C TRP A 20 13.88 -4.22 -3.23
N ALA A 21 12.92 -3.36 -3.63
CA ALA A 21 12.73 -2.04 -3.04
C ALA A 21 12.26 -2.10 -1.58
N HIS A 22 11.69 -3.23 -1.13
CA HIS A 22 11.21 -3.47 0.23
C HIS A 22 12.16 -4.36 1.07
N ASP A 23 13.40 -4.52 0.62
CA ASP A 23 14.43 -5.27 1.34
C ASP A 23 14.11 -6.76 1.56
N CYS A 24 13.33 -7.36 0.68
CA CYS A 24 13.13 -8.79 0.70
C CYS A 24 14.42 -9.52 0.31
N MET A 25 14.78 -10.55 1.07
CA MET A 25 16.03 -11.31 0.85
C MET A 25 15.99 -12.15 -0.44
N GLY A 26 14.80 -12.42 -0.98
CA GLY A 26 14.63 -13.21 -2.18
C GLY A 26 13.18 -13.58 -2.42
N PHE A 27 12.93 -14.28 -3.50
CA PHE A 27 11.63 -14.84 -3.86
C PHE A 27 11.82 -16.22 -4.48
N MET A 28 10.77 -17.00 -4.46
CA MET A 28 10.74 -18.31 -5.08
C MET A 28 9.60 -18.35 -6.09
N TRP A 29 9.94 -18.66 -7.33
CA TRP A 29 8.92 -18.89 -8.35
C TRP A 29 8.43 -20.34 -8.32
N TRP A 30 7.17 -20.54 -8.35
CA TRP A 30 6.55 -21.84 -8.46
C TRP A 30 6.02 -22.01 -9.88
N CYS A 31 6.53 -22.93 -10.70
CA CYS A 31 7.61 -23.90 -10.47
C CYS A 31 8.70 -23.73 -11.55
N GLY A 32 9.73 -24.60 -11.56
CA GLY A 32 10.81 -24.55 -12.56
C GLY A 32 10.31 -24.91 -13.96
N PHE A 33 9.59 -26.01 -14.12
CA PHE A 33 9.12 -26.52 -15.41
C PHE A 33 7.62 -26.71 -15.41
N GLU A 34 6.98 -26.42 -16.54
CA GLU A 34 5.59 -26.79 -16.74
C GLU A 34 5.41 -28.30 -16.84
N GLN A 35 4.21 -28.78 -16.56
CA GLN A 35 3.86 -30.19 -16.55
C GLN A 35 2.87 -30.55 -17.66
N SER A 36 2.88 -29.81 -18.76
CA SER A 36 1.95 -29.93 -19.88
C SER A 36 2.07 -31.28 -20.63
N HIS A 37 3.23 -31.95 -20.49
CA HIS A 37 3.50 -33.27 -21.07
C HIS A 37 2.88 -34.43 -20.30
N LEU A 38 2.40 -34.22 -19.07
CA LEU A 38 1.80 -35.25 -18.25
C LEU A 38 0.37 -35.55 -18.71
N THR A 39 0.08 -36.86 -18.95
CA THR A 39 -1.17 -37.32 -19.52
C THR A 39 -2.12 -37.94 -18.52
N HIS A 40 -1.76 -37.99 -17.24
CA HIS A 40 -2.58 -38.55 -16.16
C HIS A 40 -3.31 -37.44 -15.39
N THR A 41 -4.36 -37.81 -14.70
CA THR A 41 -5.13 -36.89 -13.84
C THR A 41 -4.27 -36.40 -12.66
N PRO A 42 -4.33 -35.11 -12.28
CA PRO A 42 -5.18 -34.03 -12.86
C PRO A 42 -4.56 -33.31 -14.05
N TYR A 43 -3.29 -33.55 -14.37
CA TYR A 43 -2.50 -32.79 -15.34
C TYR A 43 -2.98 -32.95 -16.79
N ALA A 44 -3.74 -34.02 -17.08
CA ALA A 44 -4.25 -34.28 -18.43
C ALA A 44 -5.24 -33.22 -18.94
N TRP A 45 -5.86 -32.44 -18.03
CA TRP A 45 -6.95 -31.55 -18.42
C TRP A 45 -7.08 -30.22 -17.65
N ASP A 46 -6.85 -30.15 -16.37
CA ASP A 46 -7.10 -28.90 -15.60
C ASP A 46 -6.29 -28.82 -14.31
N ALA A 47 -4.98 -28.83 -14.40
CA ALA A 47 -4.13 -28.56 -13.26
C ALA A 47 -3.44 -27.21 -13.43
N VAL A 48 -3.49 -26.38 -12.39
CA VAL A 48 -2.83 -25.06 -12.38
C VAL A 48 -1.34 -25.22 -12.65
N GLU A 49 -0.70 -26.24 -12.07
CA GLU A 49 0.72 -26.54 -12.25
C GLU A 49 1.08 -26.94 -13.67
N ARG A 50 0.10 -27.33 -14.48
CA ARG A 50 0.34 -27.76 -15.85
C ARG A 50 1.12 -26.75 -16.67
N GLU A 51 0.83 -25.47 -16.49
CA GLU A 51 1.37 -24.37 -17.30
C GLU A 51 2.19 -23.36 -16.48
N LEU A 52 2.38 -23.61 -15.16
CA LEU A 52 3.09 -22.71 -14.25
C LEU A 52 4.58 -22.87 -14.37
N GLY A 53 5.33 -22.96 -15.23
CA GLY A 53 6.79 -23.11 -15.22
C GLY A 53 7.53 -21.85 -15.65
N LEU A 54 8.79 -21.76 -15.28
CA LEU A 54 9.76 -20.87 -15.90
C LEU A 54 10.10 -21.34 -17.30
N PHE A 55 10.10 -22.67 -17.49
CA PHE A 55 10.43 -23.33 -18.74
C PHE A 55 9.26 -24.18 -19.22
N HIS A 56 9.11 -24.29 -20.54
CA HIS A 56 8.21 -25.27 -21.16
C HIS A 56 8.65 -26.70 -20.87
N ALA A 57 7.78 -27.66 -21.17
CA ALA A 57 8.09 -29.08 -20.97
C ALA A 57 9.28 -29.58 -21.85
N ASP A 58 9.58 -28.91 -22.92
CA ASP A 58 10.74 -29.15 -23.80
C ASP A 58 12.00 -28.40 -23.38
N TYR A 59 12.00 -27.76 -22.20
CA TYR A 59 13.08 -26.95 -21.63
C TYR A 59 13.32 -25.60 -22.31
N THR A 60 12.50 -25.18 -23.25
CA THR A 60 12.59 -23.82 -23.78
C THR A 60 12.17 -22.78 -22.74
N PRO A 61 12.91 -21.66 -22.57
CA PRO A 61 12.58 -20.65 -21.57
C PRO A 61 11.34 -19.86 -21.98
N LYS A 62 10.51 -19.54 -20.99
CA LYS A 62 9.40 -18.58 -21.13
C LYS A 62 9.89 -17.14 -20.93
N PRO A 63 9.15 -16.10 -21.38
CA PRO A 63 9.55 -14.69 -21.25
C PRO A 63 9.89 -14.25 -19.82
N VAL A 64 9.31 -14.88 -18.82
CA VAL A 64 9.60 -14.62 -17.39
C VAL A 64 11.07 -14.91 -17.02
N VAL A 65 11.73 -15.85 -17.71
CA VAL A 65 13.15 -16.18 -17.48
C VAL A 65 14.04 -15.02 -17.90
N GLU A 66 13.76 -14.41 -19.04
CA GLU A 66 14.48 -13.22 -19.52
C GLU A 66 14.33 -12.07 -18.54
N THR A 67 13.08 -11.78 -18.12
CA THR A 67 12.78 -10.76 -17.09
C THR A 67 13.58 -10.95 -15.80
N MET A 68 13.66 -12.19 -15.31
CA MET A 68 14.44 -12.50 -14.11
C MET A 68 15.94 -12.36 -14.33
N SER A 69 16.43 -12.77 -15.51
CA SER A 69 17.86 -12.66 -15.89
C SER A 69 18.28 -11.18 -15.94
N ASP A 70 17.50 -10.33 -16.58
CA ASP A 70 17.73 -8.88 -16.65
C ASP A 70 17.79 -8.24 -15.25
N PHE A 71 16.90 -8.69 -14.35
CA PHE A 71 16.94 -8.21 -12.97
C PHE A 71 18.21 -8.69 -12.23
N VAL A 72 18.62 -9.94 -12.41
CA VAL A 72 19.84 -10.47 -11.81
C VAL A 72 21.08 -9.72 -12.33
N GLU A 73 21.16 -9.45 -13.62
CA GLU A 73 22.25 -8.65 -14.20
C GLU A 73 22.26 -7.23 -13.66
N PHE A 74 21.08 -6.60 -13.53
CA PHE A 74 20.96 -5.30 -12.90
C PHE A 74 21.48 -5.31 -11.46
N THR A 75 21.04 -6.25 -10.62
CA THR A 75 21.48 -6.30 -9.22
C THR A 75 22.97 -6.60 -9.08
N LYS A 76 23.56 -7.39 -9.96
CA LYS A 76 25.00 -7.59 -10.05
C LYS A 76 25.75 -6.31 -10.43
N SER A 77 25.23 -5.54 -11.38
CA SER A 77 25.84 -4.27 -11.81
C SER A 77 25.70 -3.18 -10.74
N PHE A 78 24.57 -3.16 -10.00
CA PHE A 78 24.36 -2.29 -8.87
C PHE A 78 25.36 -2.59 -7.73
N GLY A 79 25.76 -3.86 -7.58
CA GLY A 79 26.94 -4.31 -6.83
C GLY A 79 26.89 -4.14 -5.31
N ARG A 80 25.75 -3.71 -4.76
CA ARG A 80 25.55 -3.53 -3.31
C ARG A 80 24.09 -3.74 -2.93
N LYS A 81 23.86 -3.85 -1.62
CA LYS A 81 22.49 -3.81 -1.08
C LYS A 81 21.91 -2.41 -1.28
N LEU A 82 20.61 -2.34 -1.59
CA LEU A 82 19.88 -1.08 -1.60
C LEU A 82 19.89 -0.50 -0.16
N PRO A 83 20.17 0.81 0.04
CA PRO A 83 20.11 1.40 1.36
C PRO A 83 18.73 1.29 2.00
N ALA A 84 18.66 1.52 3.33
CA ALA A 84 17.38 1.48 4.03
C ALA A 84 16.37 2.47 3.44
N ARG A 85 15.14 2.01 3.21
CA ARG A 85 14.03 2.86 2.77
C ARG A 85 13.48 3.69 3.93
N ILE A 86 12.89 4.83 3.61
CA ILE A 86 12.18 5.64 4.58
C ILE A 86 10.78 5.07 4.75
N VAL A 87 10.46 4.60 5.94
CA VAL A 87 9.14 4.09 6.31
C VAL A 87 8.31 5.22 6.91
N ASP A 88 7.07 5.35 6.45
CA ASP A 88 6.12 6.36 6.93
C ASP A 88 5.40 5.89 8.20
N ALA A 89 4.90 4.67 8.19
CA ALA A 89 4.09 4.13 9.28
C ALA A 89 4.26 2.62 9.47
N VAL A 90 4.01 2.16 10.70
CA VAL A 90 3.88 0.74 11.04
C VAL A 90 2.41 0.34 10.97
N CYS A 91 2.09 -0.62 10.11
CA CYS A 91 0.76 -1.21 9.96
C CYS A 91 0.65 -2.43 10.87
N ILE A 92 -0.25 -2.36 11.83
CA ILE A 92 -0.44 -3.38 12.87
C ILE A 92 -1.57 -4.31 12.44
N LEU A 93 -1.25 -5.58 12.21
CA LEU A 93 -2.19 -6.60 11.80
C LEU A 93 -2.69 -7.38 13.02
N THR A 94 -3.98 -7.64 13.06
CA THR A 94 -4.63 -8.41 14.13
C THR A 94 -4.98 -9.81 13.64
N ALA A 95 -5.04 -10.79 14.56
CA ALA A 95 -5.21 -12.21 14.21
C ALA A 95 -6.63 -12.56 13.72
N ASP A 96 -7.62 -11.72 14.03
CA ASP A 96 -9.04 -12.06 13.83
C ASP A 96 -9.64 -11.45 12.56
N ASN A 97 -8.92 -10.55 11.86
CA ASN A 97 -9.31 -10.11 10.50
C ASN A 97 -8.78 -11.07 9.46
N ASP A 98 -9.28 -10.94 8.24
CA ASP A 98 -8.56 -11.46 7.08
C ASP A 98 -7.24 -10.69 6.95
N THR A 99 -6.20 -11.22 7.62
CA THR A 99 -4.89 -10.58 7.73
C THR A 99 -4.29 -10.29 6.36
N TRP A 100 -4.48 -11.22 5.41
CA TRP A 100 -4.01 -11.02 4.03
C TRP A 100 -4.74 -9.85 3.38
N LEU A 101 -6.05 -9.80 3.48
CA LEU A 101 -6.88 -8.76 2.86
C LEU A 101 -6.55 -7.38 3.43
N ALA A 102 -6.48 -7.26 4.76
CA ALA A 102 -6.12 -6.03 5.45
C ALA A 102 -4.69 -5.56 5.09
N ALA A 103 -3.71 -6.48 5.05
CA ALA A 103 -2.35 -6.17 4.67
C ALA A 103 -2.25 -5.73 3.20
N PHE A 104 -2.85 -6.49 2.28
CA PHE A 104 -2.84 -6.18 0.85
C PHE A 104 -3.51 -4.84 0.56
N GLY A 105 -4.71 -4.61 1.12
CA GLY A 105 -5.42 -3.34 0.95
C GLY A 105 -4.64 -2.16 1.51
N SER A 106 -4.09 -2.28 2.73
CA SER A 106 -3.25 -1.24 3.34
C SER A 106 -2.02 -0.92 2.49
N PHE A 107 -1.34 -1.94 2.00
CA PHE A 107 -0.16 -1.77 1.14
C PHE A 107 -0.50 -1.01 -0.14
N ILE A 108 -1.56 -1.43 -0.85
CA ILE A 108 -1.98 -0.78 -2.10
C ILE A 108 -2.37 0.67 -1.83
N LEU A 109 -3.21 0.95 -0.83
CA LEU A 109 -3.66 2.31 -0.52
C LEU A 109 -2.49 3.21 -0.10
N ALA A 110 -1.57 2.70 0.71
CA ALA A 110 -0.37 3.42 1.09
C ALA A 110 0.48 3.75 -0.14
N LYS A 111 0.76 2.77 -1.01
CA LYS A 111 1.54 3.00 -2.24
C LYS A 111 0.87 3.98 -3.19
N GLN A 112 -0.44 3.91 -3.35
CA GLN A 112 -1.21 4.87 -4.16
C GLN A 112 -1.12 6.29 -3.58
N ALA A 113 -1.17 6.44 -2.26
CA ALA A 113 -1.02 7.72 -1.56
C ALA A 113 0.44 8.21 -1.46
N GLY A 114 1.42 7.47 -1.97
CA GLY A 114 2.85 7.82 -1.87
C GLY A 114 3.47 7.55 -0.50
N LEU A 115 2.81 6.75 0.33
CA LEU A 115 3.33 6.31 1.62
C LEU A 115 4.07 4.97 1.49
N ASP A 116 4.96 4.72 2.43
CA ASP A 116 5.67 3.47 2.61
C ASP A 116 5.39 2.91 3.99
N ILE A 117 4.93 1.67 4.07
CA ILE A 117 4.57 1.06 5.34
C ILE A 117 5.34 -0.24 5.55
N GLU A 118 5.52 -0.61 6.81
CA GLU A 118 5.96 -1.93 7.22
C GLU A 118 4.91 -2.56 8.13
N PHE A 119 4.96 -3.87 8.25
CA PHE A 119 3.95 -4.62 8.97
C PHE A 119 4.51 -5.24 10.24
N CYS A 120 3.69 -5.26 11.30
CA CYS A 120 3.92 -6.10 12.46
C CYS A 120 2.60 -6.75 12.91
N TYR A 121 2.69 -7.88 13.61
CA TYR A 121 1.52 -8.50 14.22
C TYR A 121 1.32 -7.95 15.64
N VAL A 122 0.06 -7.87 16.04
CA VAL A 122 -0.32 -7.39 17.38
C VAL A 122 0.27 -8.20 18.55
N GLY A 123 0.72 -9.41 18.28
CA GLY A 123 1.40 -10.28 19.27
C GLY A 123 2.90 -10.08 19.37
N ASP A 124 3.48 -9.34 18.44
CA ASP A 124 4.90 -9.03 18.43
C ASP A 124 5.18 -7.70 19.18
N GLU A 125 6.44 -7.41 19.43
CA GLU A 125 6.84 -6.10 19.91
C GLU A 125 6.58 -5.06 18.83
N ILE A 126 5.72 -4.07 19.12
CA ILE A 126 5.41 -3.00 18.19
C ILE A 126 6.60 -2.05 18.07
N PRO A 127 7.20 -1.86 16.89
CA PRO A 127 8.34 -0.97 16.71
C PRO A 127 8.01 0.48 17.09
N GLU A 128 9.01 1.24 17.54
CA GLU A 128 8.87 2.69 17.69
C GLU A 128 8.76 3.35 16.31
N ALA A 129 7.71 4.14 16.10
CA ALA A 129 7.44 4.83 14.86
C ALA A 129 6.74 6.18 15.09
N LYS A 130 6.81 7.05 14.09
CA LYS A 130 6.11 8.34 14.10
C LYS A 130 4.63 8.19 13.79
N ALA A 131 4.25 7.11 13.11
CA ALA A 131 2.85 6.83 12.77
C ALA A 131 2.53 5.34 12.80
N TYR A 132 1.29 5.03 13.15
CA TYR A 132 0.74 3.67 13.23
C TYR A 132 -0.58 3.59 12.45
N ILE A 133 -0.82 2.46 11.82
CA ILE A 133 -2.05 2.13 11.10
C ILE A 133 -2.63 0.85 11.71
N LEU A 134 -3.87 0.89 12.16
CA LEU A 134 -4.65 -0.27 12.58
C LEU A 134 -5.81 -0.42 11.58
N PRO A 135 -5.63 -1.21 10.51
CA PRO A 135 -6.54 -1.23 9.38
C PRO A 135 -7.72 -2.16 9.60
N SER A 136 -8.89 -1.76 9.09
CA SER A 136 -10.10 -2.59 8.97
C SER A 136 -10.43 -3.39 10.24
N PHE A 137 -10.32 -2.73 11.40
CA PHE A 137 -10.55 -3.33 12.70
C PHE A 137 -12.02 -3.78 12.84
N GLY A 138 -12.26 -5.07 12.79
CA GLY A 138 -13.60 -5.64 12.85
C GLY A 138 -13.60 -6.96 13.60
N HIS A 139 -14.69 -7.29 14.32
CA HIS A 139 -14.90 -8.53 15.09
C HIS A 139 -13.79 -8.91 16.09
N THR A 140 -12.78 -8.09 16.22
CA THR A 140 -11.51 -8.43 16.82
C THR A 140 -11.46 -7.97 18.26
N HIS A 141 -10.78 -8.75 19.05
CA HIS A 141 -10.40 -8.41 20.41
C HIS A 141 -8.96 -7.89 20.43
N LEU A 142 -8.77 -6.59 20.25
CA LEU A 142 -7.48 -6.00 20.54
C LEU A 142 -7.24 -6.07 22.04
N ALA A 143 -6.10 -6.63 22.44
CA ALA A 143 -5.72 -6.64 23.84
C ALA A 143 -5.71 -5.20 24.38
N ARG A 144 -6.35 -4.98 25.52
CA ARG A 144 -6.47 -3.65 26.11
C ARG A 144 -5.10 -3.01 26.37
N SER A 145 -4.09 -3.81 26.69
CA SER A 145 -2.70 -3.36 26.84
C SER A 145 -2.17 -2.70 25.58
N VAL A 146 -2.43 -3.27 24.40
CA VAL A 146 -1.99 -2.72 23.10
C VAL A 146 -2.69 -1.40 22.82
N SER A 147 -4.02 -1.31 23.08
CA SER A 147 -4.75 -0.05 22.91
C SER A 147 -4.17 1.07 23.79
N TYR A 148 -3.83 0.76 25.04
CA TYR A 148 -3.20 1.73 25.94
C TYR A 148 -1.76 2.06 25.55
N GLU A 149 -0.99 1.09 25.06
CA GLU A 149 0.35 1.31 24.54
C GLU A 149 0.34 2.28 23.36
N LEU A 150 -0.52 2.03 22.37
CA LEU A 150 -0.69 2.94 21.23
C LEU A 150 -1.16 4.32 21.66
N MET A 151 -2.09 4.40 22.62
CA MET A 151 -2.56 5.66 23.17
C MET A 151 -1.42 6.45 23.83
N GLU A 152 -0.54 5.80 24.58
CA GLU A 152 0.61 6.46 25.20
C GLU A 152 1.63 6.93 24.16
N ARG A 153 1.84 6.18 23.08
CA ARG A 153 2.70 6.59 21.95
C ARG A 153 2.12 7.83 21.26
N VAL A 154 0.80 7.88 21.06
CA VAL A 154 0.12 9.06 20.50
C VAL A 154 0.26 10.25 21.43
N LYS A 155 0.07 10.09 22.75
CA LYS A 155 0.27 11.18 23.71
C LYS A 155 1.67 11.79 23.66
N LYS A 156 2.67 11.01 23.24
CA LYS A 156 4.08 11.44 23.06
C LYS A 156 4.38 12.00 21.66
N GLY A 157 3.38 12.16 20.80
CA GLY A 157 3.53 12.81 19.52
C GLY A 157 3.35 11.94 18.27
N ALA A 158 3.12 10.63 18.41
CA ALA A 158 2.84 9.77 17.27
C ALA A 158 1.46 10.07 16.65
N ALA A 159 1.30 9.74 15.35
CA ALA A 159 0.01 9.65 14.70
C ALA A 159 -0.52 8.21 14.78
N LEU A 160 -1.83 8.04 14.92
CA LEU A 160 -2.50 6.75 14.85
C LEU A 160 -3.70 6.85 13.91
N TYR A 161 -3.77 6.00 12.91
CA TYR A 161 -4.96 5.82 12.10
C TYR A 161 -5.63 4.49 12.44
N VAL A 162 -6.94 4.52 12.62
CA VAL A 162 -7.77 3.34 12.86
C VAL A 162 -8.98 3.40 11.94
N SER A 163 -9.16 2.39 11.11
CA SER A 163 -10.39 2.14 10.36
C SER A 163 -11.14 0.98 10.99
N ILE A 164 -12.44 1.11 11.12
CA ILE A 164 -13.27 0.07 11.74
C ILE A 164 -14.47 -0.30 10.86
N GLY A 165 -14.89 -1.54 10.95
CA GLY A 165 -16.18 -2.02 10.45
C GLY A 165 -17.24 -2.00 11.53
N ASN A 166 -17.45 -3.12 12.18
CA ASN A 166 -18.51 -3.33 13.19
C ASN A 166 -17.96 -3.55 14.62
N ALA A 167 -16.72 -3.20 14.86
CA ALA A 167 -16.09 -3.32 16.17
C ALA A 167 -16.03 -1.98 16.91
N LEU A 168 -15.90 -2.06 18.23
CA LEU A 168 -15.60 -0.93 19.09
C LEU A 168 -14.33 -1.21 19.88
N MET A 169 -13.40 -0.28 19.83
CA MET A 169 -12.11 -0.35 20.53
C MET A 169 -12.21 0.41 21.85
N SER A 170 -11.70 -0.15 22.93
CA SER A 170 -11.65 0.52 24.24
C SER A 170 -10.23 1.05 24.53
N PRO A 171 -10.06 2.28 25.04
CA PRO A 171 -11.07 3.28 25.41
C PRO A 171 -11.50 4.15 24.19
N PHE A 172 -12.73 4.02 23.75
CA PHE A 172 -13.19 4.63 22.49
C PHE A 172 -13.24 6.17 22.56
N LYS A 173 -13.93 6.69 23.57
CA LYS A 173 -14.16 8.14 23.71
C LYS A 173 -12.87 8.93 23.92
N GLU A 174 -11.97 8.44 24.74
CA GLU A 174 -10.68 9.10 25.00
C GLU A 174 -9.79 9.11 23.76
N LEU A 175 -9.76 7.97 23.04
CA LEU A 175 -8.88 7.80 21.89
C LEU A 175 -9.37 8.60 20.69
N PHE A 176 -10.65 8.47 20.36
CA PHE A 176 -11.20 9.04 19.12
C PHE A 176 -11.92 10.37 19.30
N GLY A 177 -12.21 10.82 20.52
CA GLY A 177 -13.00 12.02 20.77
C GLY A 177 -14.43 11.92 20.24
N LEU A 178 -14.94 10.70 20.12
CA LEU A 178 -16.25 10.35 19.58
C LEU A 178 -17.01 9.47 20.58
N GLU A 179 -18.32 9.61 20.61
CA GLU A 179 -19.22 8.79 21.45
C GLU A 179 -20.12 7.96 20.53
N PRO A 180 -19.97 6.60 20.53
CA PRO A 180 -20.77 5.74 19.69
C PRO A 180 -22.22 5.69 20.17
N GLN A 181 -23.16 5.65 19.22
CA GLN A 181 -24.58 5.45 19.44
C GLN A 181 -24.98 4.00 19.12
N CYS A 182 -26.28 3.70 19.08
CA CYS A 182 -26.75 2.37 18.68
C CYS A 182 -26.40 2.08 17.22
N HIS A 183 -25.86 0.90 16.95
CA HIS A 183 -25.61 0.45 15.58
C HIS A 183 -26.91 -0.02 14.91
N TYR A 184 -26.93 0.07 13.58
CA TYR A 184 -28.02 -0.44 12.75
C TYR A 184 -27.50 -0.88 11.37
N GLN A 185 -28.29 -1.67 10.67
CA GLN A 185 -27.99 -2.05 9.31
C GLN A 185 -28.46 -0.94 8.34
N PRO A 186 -27.58 -0.35 7.52
CA PRO A 186 -27.96 0.70 6.60
C PRO A 186 -28.80 0.14 5.45
N THR A 187 -29.70 0.96 4.92
CA THR A 187 -30.58 0.62 3.78
C THR A 187 -30.15 1.31 2.48
N LYS A 188 -29.14 2.17 2.54
CA LYS A 188 -28.54 2.88 1.40
C LYS A 188 -27.06 3.10 1.64
N ALA A 189 -26.33 3.38 0.56
CA ALA A 189 -24.95 3.84 0.67
C ALA A 189 -24.88 5.21 1.36
N ASP A 190 -23.79 5.47 2.06
CA ASP A 190 -23.44 6.80 2.53
C ASP A 190 -22.71 7.55 1.42
N THR A 191 -23.03 8.83 1.25
CA THR A 191 -22.29 9.73 0.36
C THR A 191 -21.42 10.65 1.22
N LEU A 192 -20.14 10.72 0.91
CA LEU A 192 -19.20 11.58 1.63
C LEU A 192 -18.12 12.11 0.70
N THR A 193 -17.49 13.23 1.07
CA THR A 193 -16.42 13.84 0.30
C THR A 193 -15.12 13.87 1.09
N VAL A 194 -14.04 13.36 0.50
CA VAL A 194 -12.69 13.39 1.07
C VAL A 194 -11.71 13.88 0.01
N GLY A 195 -10.91 14.91 0.34
CA GLY A 195 -9.93 15.48 -0.60
C GLY A 195 -10.55 15.96 -1.92
N GLY A 196 -11.80 16.45 -1.90
CA GLY A 196 -12.53 16.90 -3.09
C GLY A 196 -13.11 15.76 -3.95
N THR A 197 -12.98 14.51 -3.52
CA THR A 197 -13.54 13.33 -4.20
C THR A 197 -14.77 12.84 -3.46
N GLU A 198 -15.87 12.63 -4.19
CA GLU A 198 -17.09 12.02 -3.67
C GLU A 198 -16.98 10.50 -3.68
N PHE A 199 -17.43 9.90 -2.58
CA PHE A 199 -17.48 8.45 -2.39
C PHE A 199 -18.90 8.02 -2.04
N GLN A 200 -19.28 6.86 -2.56
CA GLN A 200 -20.48 6.15 -2.14
C GLN A 200 -20.03 4.83 -1.49
N LEU A 201 -20.14 4.76 -0.17
CA LEU A 201 -19.69 3.62 0.61
C LEU A 201 -20.88 2.93 1.26
N TRP A 202 -20.92 1.60 1.17
CA TRP A 202 -21.99 0.78 1.74
C TRP A 202 -21.43 -0.08 2.88
N PRO A 203 -21.47 0.38 4.13
CA PRO A 203 -21.01 -0.42 5.27
C PRO A 203 -22.02 -1.53 5.59
N SER A 204 -21.53 -2.68 6.06
CA SER A 204 -22.39 -3.76 6.54
C SER A 204 -23.19 -3.36 7.77
N TYR A 205 -22.59 -2.53 8.62
CA TYR A 205 -23.22 -1.93 9.81
C TYR A 205 -22.84 -0.46 9.88
N LYS A 206 -23.73 0.33 10.47
CA LYS A 206 -23.47 1.75 10.73
C LYS A 206 -23.60 2.04 12.21
N ILE A 207 -22.60 2.67 12.76
CA ILE A 207 -22.57 3.18 14.11
C ILE A 207 -22.50 4.70 14.00
N PRO A 208 -23.59 5.45 14.28
CA PRO A 208 -23.51 6.89 14.35
C PRO A 208 -22.65 7.33 15.53
N TYR A 209 -21.90 8.39 15.33
CA TYR A 209 -21.01 8.97 16.34
C TYR A 209 -21.40 10.40 16.64
N LYS A 210 -21.35 10.74 17.93
CA LYS A 210 -21.42 12.12 18.38
C LYS A 210 -20.02 12.61 18.69
N SER A 211 -19.61 13.73 18.11
CA SER A 211 -18.34 14.36 18.47
C SER A 211 -18.39 14.88 19.90
N VAL A 212 -17.34 14.56 20.68
CA VAL A 212 -17.13 15.04 22.06
C VAL A 212 -15.72 15.62 22.23
N GLY A 213 -15.05 15.93 21.10
CA GLY A 213 -13.69 16.48 21.04
C GLY A 213 -13.09 16.36 19.65
N ALA A 214 -13.46 15.32 18.89
CA ALA A 214 -12.96 15.12 17.54
C ALA A 214 -13.43 16.20 16.57
N LYS A 215 -12.56 16.52 15.62
CA LYS A 215 -12.87 17.38 14.47
C LYS A 215 -13.21 16.48 13.28
N PRO A 216 -14.42 16.56 12.72
CA PRO A 216 -14.77 15.83 11.51
C PRO A 216 -13.90 16.25 10.32
N ILE A 217 -13.39 15.27 9.56
CA ILE A 217 -12.79 15.44 8.25
C ILE A 217 -13.85 15.22 7.18
N ALA A 218 -14.72 14.20 7.38
CA ALA A 218 -15.88 13.98 6.54
C ALA A 218 -17.07 13.50 7.39
N CYS A 219 -18.28 13.87 6.94
CA CYS A 219 -19.54 13.43 7.49
C CYS A 219 -20.34 12.69 6.41
N ASP A 220 -21.27 11.84 6.85
CA ASP A 220 -22.28 11.23 5.99
C ASP A 220 -23.41 12.22 5.62
N ASP A 221 -24.36 11.73 4.83
CA ASP A 221 -25.57 12.50 4.42
C ASP A 221 -26.40 13.05 5.60
N ALA A 222 -26.29 12.46 6.79
CA ALA A 222 -26.98 12.87 7.99
C ALA A 222 -26.17 13.86 8.84
N GLY A 223 -24.97 14.22 8.41
CA GLY A 223 -24.06 15.09 9.16
C GLY A 223 -23.32 14.36 10.29
N THR A 224 -23.36 13.04 10.32
CA THR A 224 -22.64 12.24 11.32
C THR A 224 -21.16 12.13 10.95
N PRO A 225 -20.21 12.36 11.88
CA PRO A 225 -18.79 12.15 11.62
C PRO A 225 -18.52 10.69 11.24
N VAL A 226 -17.95 10.48 10.08
CA VAL A 226 -17.53 9.15 9.58
C VAL A 226 -16.02 9.05 9.38
N PHE A 227 -15.38 10.20 9.21
CA PHE A 227 -13.92 10.34 9.21
C PHE A 227 -13.57 11.56 10.07
N ALA A 228 -12.71 11.39 11.05
CA ALA A 228 -12.43 12.43 12.05
C ALA A 228 -10.98 12.39 12.53
N GLU A 229 -10.49 13.53 13.01
CA GLU A 229 -9.23 13.65 13.74
C GLU A 229 -9.48 14.04 15.20
N ASN A 230 -8.71 13.47 16.11
CA ASN A 230 -8.71 13.81 17.54
C ASN A 230 -7.29 14.13 18.02
N LYS A 231 -7.13 15.22 18.72
CA LYS A 231 -5.85 15.54 19.40
C LYS A 231 -5.79 14.78 20.71
N LEU A 232 -4.68 14.07 20.93
CA LEU A 232 -4.43 13.33 22.15
C LEU A 232 -2.99 13.55 22.63
N GLY A 233 -2.81 14.36 23.66
CA GLY A 233 -1.49 14.81 24.06
C GLY A 233 -0.81 15.62 22.94
N GLU A 234 0.40 15.23 22.58
CA GLU A 234 1.17 15.87 21.49
C GLU A 234 0.84 15.30 20.10
N GLY A 235 0.17 14.13 20.04
CA GLY A 235 -0.12 13.44 18.81
C GLY A 235 -1.54 13.61 18.29
N THR A 236 -1.88 12.80 17.31
CA THR A 236 -3.18 12.86 16.62
C THR A 236 -3.67 11.46 16.32
N VAL A 237 -4.96 11.23 16.54
CA VAL A 237 -5.66 10.01 16.12
C VAL A 237 -6.58 10.34 14.96
N TYR A 238 -6.50 9.56 13.89
CA TYR A 238 -7.45 9.55 12.79
C TYR A 238 -8.36 8.33 12.93
N PHE A 239 -9.64 8.56 12.79
CA PHE A 239 -10.66 7.53 12.91
C PHE A 239 -11.53 7.49 11.66
N LEU A 240 -11.71 6.30 11.08
CA LEU A 240 -12.59 6.07 9.94
C LEU A 240 -13.56 4.92 10.25
N THR A 241 -14.86 5.13 10.03
CA THR A 241 -15.90 4.12 10.29
C THR A 241 -16.13 3.13 9.14
N TYR A 242 -15.25 3.10 8.15
CA TYR A 242 -15.32 2.17 7.02
C TYR A 242 -14.04 1.34 6.91
N PRO A 243 -14.11 0.01 6.75
CA PRO A 243 -12.95 -0.86 6.56
C PRO A 243 -12.44 -0.75 5.12
N ILE A 244 -11.88 0.42 4.76
CA ILE A 244 -11.49 0.72 3.37
C ILE A 244 -10.37 -0.17 2.86
N GLU A 245 -9.55 -0.71 3.74
CA GLU A 245 -8.47 -1.63 3.37
C GLU A 245 -9.05 -2.97 2.90
N ASP A 246 -10.04 -3.52 3.61
CA ASP A 246 -10.76 -4.72 3.18
C ASP A 246 -11.53 -4.45 1.87
N MET A 247 -12.14 -3.27 1.75
CA MET A 247 -12.82 -2.86 0.51
C MET A 247 -11.84 -2.76 -0.66
N ALA A 248 -10.64 -2.21 -0.43
CA ALA A 248 -9.58 -2.11 -1.43
C ALA A 248 -9.05 -3.49 -1.82
N GLY A 249 -8.76 -4.34 -0.83
CA GLY A 249 -8.25 -5.70 -1.07
C GLY A 249 -9.22 -6.60 -1.82
N ASN A 250 -10.53 -6.41 -1.63
CA ASN A 250 -11.57 -7.12 -2.37
C ASN A 250 -11.86 -6.54 -3.77
N ASN A 251 -11.27 -5.41 -4.13
CA ASN A 251 -11.52 -4.77 -5.41
C ASN A 251 -10.55 -5.24 -6.49
N ALA A 252 -10.96 -6.14 -7.36
CA ALA A 252 -10.16 -6.61 -8.48
C ALA A 252 -9.73 -5.48 -9.46
N GLY A 253 -10.39 -4.32 -9.41
CA GLY A 253 -10.08 -3.15 -10.20
C GLY A 253 -9.19 -2.11 -9.51
N ILE A 254 -8.61 -2.41 -8.35
CA ILE A 254 -7.89 -1.43 -7.51
C ILE A 254 -6.74 -0.72 -8.24
N ASN A 255 -6.11 -1.39 -9.22
CA ASN A 255 -5.06 -0.83 -10.06
C ASN A 255 -5.53 -0.53 -11.50
N SER A 256 -6.82 -0.68 -11.82
CA SER A 256 -7.31 -0.55 -13.19
C SER A 256 -7.93 0.82 -13.47
N GLY A 257 -7.18 1.90 -13.38
CA GLY A 257 -7.55 3.25 -13.78
C GLY A 257 -9.04 3.62 -13.82
N GLU A 258 -9.76 3.12 -14.81
CA GLU A 258 -11.18 3.42 -15.02
C GLU A 258 -12.13 2.80 -13.98
N ARG A 259 -11.71 1.70 -13.33
CA ARG A 259 -12.51 0.97 -12.34
C ARG A 259 -12.03 1.21 -10.91
N MET A 260 -10.98 1.99 -10.76
CA MET A 260 -10.41 2.28 -9.45
C MET A 260 -11.32 3.22 -8.68
N VAL A 261 -11.81 2.75 -7.53
CA VAL A 261 -12.35 3.65 -6.51
C VAL A 261 -11.15 4.25 -5.77
N PRO A 262 -10.95 5.58 -5.79
CA PRO A 262 -9.72 6.20 -5.29
C PRO A 262 -9.66 6.26 -3.76
N LEU A 263 -9.82 5.12 -3.08
CA LEU A 263 -9.83 5.02 -1.61
C LEU A 263 -8.52 5.51 -0.97
N TYR A 264 -7.42 5.56 -1.70
CA TYR A 264 -6.16 6.15 -1.24
C TYR A 264 -6.27 7.63 -0.85
N LYS A 265 -7.30 8.33 -1.32
CA LYS A 265 -7.59 9.72 -0.90
C LYS A 265 -7.84 9.88 0.59
N PHE A 266 -8.31 8.82 1.26
CA PHE A 266 -8.40 8.80 2.72
C PHE A 266 -7.00 8.87 3.36
N TYR A 267 -6.02 8.13 2.82
CA TYR A 267 -4.64 8.16 3.29
C TYR A 267 -3.97 9.52 3.03
N GLU A 268 -4.20 10.12 1.86
CA GLU A 268 -3.72 11.48 1.54
C GLU A 268 -4.30 12.55 2.48
N ALA A 269 -5.52 12.35 2.99
CA ALA A 269 -6.16 13.25 3.94
C ALA A 269 -5.58 13.18 5.36
N MET A 270 -4.58 12.30 5.61
CA MET A 270 -3.92 12.12 6.89
C MET A 270 -2.42 12.49 6.80
N PRO A 271 -2.07 13.79 6.69
CA PRO A 271 -0.70 14.22 6.42
C PRO A 271 0.33 13.80 7.48
N LEU A 272 -0.12 13.56 8.72
CA LEU A 272 0.78 13.13 9.80
C LEU A 272 1.18 11.64 9.73
N LEU A 273 0.59 10.86 8.81
CA LEU A 273 1.10 9.52 8.51
C LEU A 273 2.41 9.56 7.75
N ARG A 274 2.68 10.64 7.00
CA ARG A 274 3.90 10.78 6.22
C ARG A 274 5.12 11.07 7.10
N ASN A 275 6.19 10.35 6.89
CA ASN A 275 7.48 10.61 7.55
C ASN A 275 8.06 11.96 7.05
N PRO A 276 8.37 12.91 7.95
CA PRO A 276 8.92 14.22 7.55
C PRO A 276 10.31 14.16 6.91
N GLU A 277 11.02 13.03 7.00
CA GLU A 277 12.31 12.84 6.33
C GLU A 277 12.17 12.56 4.83
N LYS A 278 10.95 12.18 4.40
CA LYS A 278 10.63 11.97 2.98
C LYS A 278 10.63 13.28 2.22
N LYS A 279 11.42 13.32 1.15
CA LYS A 279 11.56 14.47 0.26
C LYS A 279 10.85 14.29 -1.08
N ILE A 280 10.47 13.07 -1.43
CA ILE A 280 9.90 12.76 -2.73
C ILE A 280 8.39 12.59 -2.62
N ALA A 281 7.63 13.39 -3.35
CA ALA A 281 6.19 13.22 -3.57
C ALA A 281 5.93 12.84 -5.04
N LYS A 282 4.77 12.25 -5.32
CA LYS A 282 4.33 11.86 -6.67
C LYS A 282 2.88 12.26 -6.90
N ASP A 283 2.50 12.45 -8.16
CA ASP A 283 1.14 12.84 -8.58
C ASP A 283 0.32 11.69 -9.16
N ASN A 284 0.93 10.54 -9.49
CA ASN A 284 0.23 9.40 -10.08
C ASN A 284 0.12 8.21 -9.11
N PRO A 285 -1.11 7.77 -8.73
CA PRO A 285 -1.31 6.65 -7.81
C PRO A 285 -0.86 5.29 -8.39
N HIS A 286 -0.77 5.16 -9.71
CA HIS A 286 -0.40 3.89 -10.36
C HIS A 286 1.10 3.63 -10.38
N VAL A 287 1.91 4.63 -10.09
CA VAL A 287 3.36 4.49 -9.95
C VAL A 287 3.71 4.38 -8.48
N SER A 288 4.20 3.22 -8.06
CA SER A 288 4.72 2.99 -6.72
C SER A 288 6.12 3.61 -6.61
N ILE A 289 6.43 4.25 -5.50
CA ILE A 289 7.77 4.73 -5.20
C ILE A 289 8.26 4.23 -3.85
N THR A 290 9.59 4.03 -3.73
CA THR A 290 10.31 3.96 -2.46
C THR A 290 11.44 4.99 -2.46
N GLU A 291 11.73 5.58 -1.32
CA GLU A 291 12.82 6.53 -1.13
C GLU A 291 13.82 5.95 -0.13
N HIS A 292 15.09 5.90 -0.52
CA HIS A 292 16.19 5.30 0.24
C HIS A 292 17.26 6.34 0.55
N ILE A 293 17.78 6.32 1.77
CA ILE A 293 18.82 7.25 2.23
C ILE A 293 20.20 6.67 1.91
N ASP A 294 20.98 7.37 1.11
CA ASP A 294 22.34 6.99 0.71
C ASP A 294 23.32 8.14 1.01
N GLY A 295 23.63 8.34 2.26
CA GLY A 295 24.38 9.51 2.72
C GLY A 295 23.59 10.80 2.45
N ASP A 296 24.19 11.73 1.71
CA ASP A 296 23.53 12.99 1.31
C ASP A 296 22.60 12.85 0.10
N LYS A 297 22.60 11.67 -0.52
CA LYS A 297 21.80 11.35 -1.69
C LYS A 297 20.52 10.62 -1.33
N ARG A 298 19.62 10.54 -2.30
CA ARG A 298 18.45 9.66 -2.29
C ARG A 298 18.46 8.75 -3.49
N ILE A 299 18.19 7.47 -3.25
CA ILE A 299 17.85 6.54 -4.32
C ILE A 299 16.32 6.41 -4.33
N VAL A 300 15.72 6.60 -5.49
CA VAL A 300 14.28 6.45 -5.69
C VAL A 300 14.04 5.30 -6.65
N VAL A 301 13.25 4.32 -6.21
CA VAL A 301 12.77 3.26 -7.08
C VAL A 301 11.32 3.58 -7.44
N ALA A 302 11.07 3.86 -8.72
CA ALA A 302 9.73 4.09 -9.26
C ALA A 302 9.30 2.89 -10.10
N ILE A 303 8.09 2.37 -9.86
CA ILE A 303 7.56 1.17 -10.52
C ILE A 303 6.17 1.47 -11.04
N ASN A 304 5.98 1.36 -12.36
CA ASN A 304 4.66 1.42 -12.96
C ASN A 304 3.93 0.09 -12.72
N CYS A 305 2.90 0.11 -11.87
CA CYS A 305 2.16 -1.08 -11.44
C CYS A 305 0.98 -1.44 -12.35
N VAL A 306 0.84 -0.80 -13.51
CA VAL A 306 -0.28 -1.05 -14.43
C VAL A 306 0.20 -1.45 -15.83
N PRO A 307 -0.62 -2.24 -16.56
CA PRO A 307 -0.26 -2.74 -17.89
C PRO A 307 -0.50 -1.69 -19.01
N ARG A 308 -0.17 -0.43 -18.73
CA ARG A 308 -0.24 0.68 -19.69
C ARG A 308 0.86 1.69 -19.37
N GLU A 309 1.20 2.51 -20.36
CA GLU A 309 2.07 3.66 -20.16
C GLU A 309 1.49 4.58 -19.08
N SER A 310 2.36 5.12 -18.24
CA SER A 310 1.98 6.00 -17.15
C SER A 310 2.94 7.17 -17.03
N GLU A 311 2.39 8.36 -17.02
CA GLU A 311 3.13 9.59 -16.72
C GLU A 311 3.09 9.86 -15.22
N VAL A 312 4.21 10.20 -14.62
CA VAL A 312 4.32 10.62 -13.22
C VAL A 312 5.33 11.74 -13.07
N THR A 313 5.00 12.74 -12.25
CA THR A 313 5.94 13.75 -11.80
C THR A 313 6.35 13.46 -10.37
N LEU A 314 7.66 13.32 -10.15
CA LEU A 314 8.27 13.24 -8.84
C LEU A 314 8.68 14.65 -8.41
N HIS A 315 8.13 15.14 -7.32
CA HIS A 315 8.50 16.43 -6.71
C HIS A 315 9.51 16.17 -5.60
N ALA A 316 10.75 16.57 -5.82
CA ALA A 316 11.88 16.30 -4.94
C ALA A 316 12.24 17.58 -4.13
N ASP A 317 11.80 17.62 -2.86
CA ASP A 317 12.03 18.79 -2.00
C ASP A 317 13.53 19.01 -1.73
N GLY A 318 14.09 20.08 -2.33
CA GLY A 318 15.47 20.46 -2.20
C GLY A 318 16.49 19.51 -2.86
N LEU A 319 16.05 18.60 -3.73
CA LEU A 319 16.92 17.66 -4.45
C LEU A 319 16.75 17.82 -5.97
N GLN A 320 17.78 17.42 -6.71
CA GLN A 320 17.79 17.40 -8.18
C GLN A 320 18.21 16.01 -8.69
N LEU A 321 17.82 15.69 -9.92
CA LEU A 321 18.23 14.44 -10.58
C LEU A 321 19.75 14.47 -10.83
N ALA A 322 20.47 13.57 -10.18
CA ALA A 322 21.93 13.43 -10.33
C ALA A 322 22.31 12.28 -11.31
N GLY A 323 21.48 11.24 -11.36
CA GLY A 323 21.78 10.10 -12.24
C GLY A 323 20.60 9.15 -12.41
N ILE A 324 20.72 8.32 -13.44
CA ILE A 324 19.78 7.22 -13.74
C ILE A 324 20.52 5.91 -13.53
N ILE A 325 20.14 5.15 -12.50
CA ILE A 325 20.79 3.88 -12.15
C ILE A 325 20.22 2.73 -13.00
N LYS A 326 18.88 2.74 -13.22
CA LYS A 326 18.19 1.79 -14.10
C LYS A 326 17.07 2.51 -14.84
N ASN A 327 16.89 2.16 -16.11
CA ASN A 327 15.78 2.65 -16.92
C ASN A 327 15.27 1.52 -17.83
N GLN A 328 14.02 1.13 -17.63
CA GLN A 328 13.33 0.16 -18.50
C GLN A 328 12.47 0.89 -19.55
N GLY A 329 13.11 1.74 -20.36
CA GLY A 329 12.49 2.39 -21.51
C GLY A 329 11.62 3.61 -21.16
N ALA A 330 11.77 4.21 -19.99
CA ALA A 330 11.07 5.45 -19.66
C ALA A 330 11.71 6.67 -20.33
N GLU A 331 10.89 7.62 -20.74
CA GLU A 331 11.33 8.97 -21.06
C GLU A 331 11.46 9.78 -19.77
N ILE A 332 12.62 10.39 -19.54
CA ILE A 332 12.94 11.10 -18.31
C ILE A 332 13.31 12.53 -18.62
N SER A 333 12.64 13.48 -18.00
CA SER A 333 13.01 14.89 -18.05
C SER A 333 13.01 15.49 -16.65
N ALA A 334 13.91 16.44 -16.39
CA ALA A 334 14.03 17.11 -15.11
C ALA A 334 13.99 18.63 -15.31
N ASP A 335 13.23 19.31 -14.45
CA ASP A 335 13.16 20.78 -14.38
C ASP A 335 13.23 21.19 -12.90
N GLY A 336 14.39 21.66 -12.49
CA GLY A 336 14.67 21.98 -11.08
C GLY A 336 14.49 20.75 -10.18
N ASN A 337 13.54 20.82 -9.27
CA ASN A 337 13.22 19.77 -8.32
C ASN A 337 12.08 18.82 -8.79
N ALA A 338 11.62 18.95 -10.02
CA ALA A 338 10.62 18.09 -10.61
C ALA A 338 11.27 17.13 -11.61
N VAL A 339 11.01 15.83 -11.45
CA VAL A 339 11.45 14.80 -12.39
C VAL A 339 10.20 14.13 -12.97
N LYS A 340 10.00 14.36 -14.28
CA LYS A 340 8.88 13.77 -15.02
C LYS A 340 9.34 12.47 -15.68
N LEU A 341 8.55 11.41 -15.50
CA LEU A 341 8.77 10.10 -16.09
C LEU A 341 7.54 9.72 -16.92
N VAL A 342 7.77 9.27 -18.16
CA VAL A 342 6.77 8.55 -18.97
C VAL A 342 7.22 7.10 -19.02
N MET A 343 6.57 6.26 -18.22
CA MET A 343 7.02 4.90 -17.93
C MET A 343 6.28 3.87 -18.79
N GLN A 344 7.00 2.91 -19.32
CA GLN A 344 6.43 1.78 -20.04
C GLN A 344 5.53 0.92 -19.12
N PRO A 345 4.60 0.12 -19.67
CA PRO A 345 3.78 -0.81 -18.89
C PRO A 345 4.64 -1.70 -17.98
N ASN A 346 4.25 -1.84 -16.71
CA ASN A 346 4.89 -2.74 -15.74
C ASN A 346 6.43 -2.58 -15.63
N SER A 347 6.95 -1.39 -15.87
CA SER A 347 8.40 -1.10 -15.88
C SER A 347 8.88 -0.45 -14.59
N ALA A 348 10.19 -0.48 -14.38
CA ALA A 348 10.85 0.17 -13.26
C ALA A 348 11.93 1.16 -13.70
N VAL A 349 12.09 2.22 -12.92
CA VAL A 349 13.16 3.21 -13.04
C VAL A 349 13.80 3.40 -11.66
N VAL A 350 15.13 3.45 -11.64
CA VAL A 350 15.89 3.73 -10.41
C VAL A 350 16.71 4.99 -10.63
N LEU A 351 16.49 5.99 -9.79
CA LEU A 351 17.08 7.31 -9.89
C LEU A 351 17.99 7.60 -8.69
N GLU A 352 19.03 8.40 -8.92
CA GLU A 352 19.81 9.05 -7.87
C GLU A 352 19.50 10.54 -7.88
N LEU A 353 19.19 11.11 -6.69
CA LEU A 353 18.94 12.52 -6.49
C LEU A 353 19.91 13.07 -5.41
N THR A 354 20.35 14.31 -5.58
CA THR A 354 21.27 15.02 -4.66
C THR A 354 20.81 16.44 -4.39
#